data_7d2642f1e1d7658239c6ee2633490794
#
_entry.id   7d2642f1e1d7658239c6ee2633490794
#
_cell.length_a   1.000
_cell.length_b   1.000
_cell.length_c   1.000
_cell.angle_alpha   90.00
_cell.angle_beta   90.00
_cell.angle_gamma   90.00
#
_symmetry.space_group_name_H-M   'P 1'
#
loop_
_entity.id
_entity.type
_entity.pdbx_description
1 polymer ?
#
loop_
_entity_poly.entity_id
_entity_poly.type
_entity_poly.pdbx_seq_one_letter_code
_entity_poly.pdbx_strand_id
1 'polypeptide(L)'
;IEYFGPGCATISCTGKATICNMGAELGATTSVFPYDARMATYLKSTARADLAKLADAHQELLVADAETAANPDKFYDVVVEINLDTLEP
;
A
#
# COMPACT_ATOMS: atom_id res chain seq x y z
N ILE A 1 0.40 -3.84 -10.13
CA ILE A 1 -0.79 -3.70 -9.28
C ILE A 1 -0.56 -2.56 -8.30
N GLU A 2 -1.49 -1.65 -8.22
CA GLU A 2 -1.46 -0.59 -7.22
C GLU A 2 -2.62 -0.77 -6.24
N TYR A 3 -2.28 -0.85 -4.97
CA TYR A 3 -3.24 -0.94 -3.89
C TYR A 3 -3.48 0.45 -3.30
N PHE A 4 -4.72 0.79 -3.00
CA PHE A 4 -5.06 2.06 -2.38
C PHE A 4 -6.39 1.96 -1.63
N GLY A 5 -6.77 3.03 -0.96
CA GLY A 5 -8.00 3.09 -0.22
C GLY A 5 -7.79 2.98 1.29
N PRO A 6 -8.83 3.28 2.09
CA PRO A 6 -8.71 3.35 3.54
C PRO A 6 -8.35 2.01 4.20
N GLY A 7 -8.73 0.89 3.59
CA GLY A 7 -8.39 -0.44 4.09
C GLY A 7 -6.90 -0.71 4.13
N CYS A 8 -6.11 -0.07 3.27
CA CYS A 8 -4.65 -0.23 3.26
C CYS A 8 -4.02 0.14 4.60
N ALA A 9 -4.56 1.14 5.29
CA ALA A 9 -4.05 1.58 6.59
C ALA A 9 -4.28 0.56 7.72
N THR A 10 -5.16 -0.41 7.51
CA THR A 10 -5.48 -1.45 8.49
C THR A 10 -4.63 -2.71 8.35
N ILE A 11 -3.83 -2.81 7.29
CA ILE A 11 -2.99 -3.97 7.02
C ILE A 11 -1.58 -3.69 7.54
N SER A 12 -0.98 -4.66 8.26
CA SER A 12 0.39 -4.53 8.75
C SER A 12 1.40 -4.45 7.61
N CYS A 13 2.59 -3.92 7.89
CA CYS A 13 3.67 -3.86 6.90
C CYS A 13 4.04 -5.25 6.39
N THR A 14 4.15 -6.23 7.28
CA THR A 14 4.45 -7.62 6.88
C THR A 14 3.32 -8.26 6.08
N GLY A 15 2.05 -7.92 6.39
CA GLY A 15 0.89 -8.35 5.61
C GLY A 15 0.94 -7.82 4.19
N LYS A 16 1.27 -6.54 4.04
CA LYS A 16 1.44 -5.91 2.72
C LYS A 16 2.59 -6.56 1.94
N ALA A 17 3.70 -6.88 2.60
CA ALA A 17 4.82 -7.56 1.97
C ALA A 17 4.41 -8.93 1.42
N THR A 18 3.59 -9.68 2.17
CA THR A 18 3.06 -10.97 1.72
C THR A 18 2.19 -10.80 0.47
N ILE A 19 1.30 -9.82 0.47
CA ILE A 19 0.42 -9.54 -0.68
C ILE A 19 1.24 -9.18 -1.92
N CYS A 20 2.22 -8.28 -1.77
CA CYS A 20 3.09 -7.88 -2.87
C CYS A 20 3.93 -9.04 -3.40
N ASN A 21 4.42 -9.90 -2.51
CA ASN A 21 5.19 -11.09 -2.91
C ASN A 21 4.35 -12.04 -3.76
N MET A 22 3.08 -12.21 -3.44
CA MET A 22 2.16 -13.05 -4.20
C MET A 22 1.76 -12.42 -5.53
N GLY A 23 1.93 -11.13 -5.71
CA GLY A 23 1.64 -10.43 -6.97
C GLY A 23 2.42 -11.00 -8.15
N ALA A 24 3.66 -11.43 -7.92
CA ALA A 24 4.48 -12.04 -8.95
C ALA A 24 3.86 -13.36 -9.47
N GLU A 25 3.21 -14.11 -8.61
CA GLU A 25 2.54 -15.37 -8.98
C GLU A 25 1.29 -15.12 -9.83
N LEU A 26 0.69 -13.95 -9.68
CA LEU A 26 -0.46 -13.52 -10.47
C LEU A 26 -0.05 -12.91 -11.84
N GLY A 27 1.25 -12.81 -12.08
CA GLY A 27 1.79 -12.24 -13.31
C GLY A 27 2.04 -10.75 -13.27
N ALA A 28 1.93 -10.11 -12.10
CA ALA A 28 2.22 -8.69 -11.96
C ALA A 28 3.73 -8.43 -11.99
N THR A 29 4.16 -7.46 -12.80
CA THR A 29 5.57 -7.05 -12.86
C THR A 29 5.99 -6.36 -11.57
N THR A 30 5.10 -5.54 -10.99
CA THR A 30 5.32 -4.85 -9.73
C THR A 30 4.02 -4.75 -8.95
N SER A 31 4.14 -4.55 -7.64
CA SER A 31 3.03 -4.30 -6.75
C SER A 31 3.44 -3.21 -5.77
N VAL A 32 2.54 -2.28 -5.48
CA VAL A 32 2.84 -1.15 -4.61
C VAL A 32 1.68 -0.82 -3.68
N PHE A 33 2.01 -0.52 -2.42
CA PHE A 33 1.12 0.04 -1.42
C PHE A 33 1.55 1.46 -1.08
N PRO A 34 0.62 2.34 -0.68
CA PRO A 34 0.99 3.65 -0.16
C PRO A 34 1.74 3.51 1.17
N TYR A 35 2.67 4.43 1.43
CA TYR A 35 3.35 4.51 2.71
C TYR A 35 2.38 4.97 3.80
N ASP A 36 2.44 4.38 4.99
CA ASP A 36 1.57 4.73 6.12
C ASP A 36 2.27 4.56 7.47
N ALA A 37 1.55 4.84 8.55
CA ALA A 37 2.06 4.76 9.92
C ALA A 37 2.51 3.35 10.31
N ARG A 38 1.90 2.30 9.76
CA ARG A 38 2.28 0.93 10.05
C ARG A 38 3.64 0.59 9.46
N MET A 39 3.95 1.14 8.28
CA MET A 39 5.28 1.00 7.67
C MET A 39 6.33 1.76 8.48
N ALA A 40 6.00 2.96 8.98
CA ALA A 40 6.89 3.71 9.85
C ALA A 40 7.21 2.92 11.13
N THR A 41 6.20 2.33 11.75
CA THR A 41 6.37 1.49 12.95
C THR A 41 7.29 0.31 12.67
N TYR A 42 7.10 -0.38 11.55
CA TYR A 42 7.94 -1.50 11.15
C TYR A 42 9.41 -1.07 10.96
N LEU A 43 9.66 0.04 10.28
CA LEU A 43 11.01 0.55 10.05
C LEU A 43 11.70 0.91 11.38
N LYS A 44 10.98 1.52 12.31
CA LYS A 44 11.51 1.84 13.64
C LYS A 44 11.83 0.58 14.43
N SER A 45 10.96 -0.42 14.37
CA SER A 45 11.15 -1.70 15.09
C SER A 45 12.29 -2.54 14.54
N THR A 46 12.71 -2.32 13.30
CA THR A 46 13.79 -3.05 12.64
C THR A 46 15.08 -2.25 12.53
N ALA A 47 15.30 -1.30 13.45
CA ALA A 47 16.50 -0.45 13.53
C ALA A 47 16.72 0.44 12.29
N ARG A 48 15.63 0.85 11.64
CA ARG A 48 15.65 1.74 10.47
C ARG A 48 14.86 3.02 10.72
N ALA A 49 14.95 3.57 11.94
CA ALA A 49 14.22 4.78 12.32
C ALA A 49 14.58 6.00 11.46
N ASP A 50 15.81 6.09 11.00
CA ASP A 50 16.27 7.14 10.09
C ASP A 50 15.56 7.08 8.73
N LEU A 51 15.31 5.87 8.21
CA LEU A 51 14.53 5.68 6.99
C LEU A 51 13.07 6.04 7.19
N ALA A 52 12.51 5.71 8.35
CA ALA A 52 11.13 6.10 8.69
C ALA A 52 11.01 7.63 8.75
N LYS A 53 11.98 8.31 9.33
CA LYS A 53 12.01 9.77 9.41
C LYS A 53 12.09 10.40 8.02
N LEU A 54 12.90 9.83 7.13
CA LEU A 54 13.01 10.30 5.75
C LEU A 54 11.68 10.08 5.00
N ALA A 55 11.06 8.92 5.15
CA ALA A 55 9.78 8.61 4.53
C ALA A 55 8.66 9.52 5.04
N ASP A 56 8.62 9.79 6.35
CA ASP A 56 7.63 10.71 6.94
C ASP A 56 7.77 12.12 6.36
N ALA A 57 8.99 12.58 6.10
CA ALA A 57 9.25 13.89 5.52
C ALA A 57 8.76 14.00 4.07
N HIS A 58 8.61 12.88 3.37
CA HIS A 58 8.18 12.81 1.97
C HIS A 58 6.88 12.03 1.79
N GLN A 59 6.09 11.89 2.83
CA GLN A 59 4.88 11.06 2.85
C GLN A 59 3.92 11.37 1.71
N GLU A 60 3.76 12.62 1.35
CA GLU A 60 2.87 13.06 0.27
C GLU A 60 3.26 12.51 -1.10
N LEU A 61 4.53 12.14 -1.30
CA LEU A 61 5.04 11.55 -2.54
C LEU A 61 4.92 10.03 -2.56
N LEU A 62 4.61 9.42 -1.41
CA LEU A 62 4.60 7.97 -1.21
C LEU A 62 3.18 7.41 -1.10
N VAL A 63 2.20 8.15 -1.55
CA VAL A 63 0.79 7.75 -1.57
C VAL A 63 0.22 7.98 -2.96
N ALA A 64 -0.94 7.37 -3.23
CA ALA A 64 -1.62 7.57 -4.50
C ALA A 64 -2.02 9.04 -4.67
N ASP A 65 -1.94 9.54 -5.90
CA ASP A 65 -2.41 10.88 -6.21
C ASP A 65 -3.91 11.00 -5.92
N ALA A 66 -4.33 12.14 -5.37
CA ALA A 66 -5.71 12.34 -4.99
C ALA A 66 -6.69 12.15 -6.17
N GLU A 67 -6.31 12.59 -7.37
CA GLU A 67 -7.12 12.43 -8.57
C GLU A 67 -7.28 10.96 -8.95
N THR A 68 -6.24 10.17 -8.82
CA THR A 68 -6.24 8.74 -9.11
C THR A 68 -7.14 8.00 -8.13
N ALA A 69 -7.05 8.31 -6.84
CA ALA A 69 -7.87 7.68 -5.81
C ALA A 69 -9.34 8.05 -5.95
N ALA A 70 -9.66 9.28 -6.38
CA ALA A 70 -11.03 9.75 -6.57
C ALA A 70 -11.68 9.17 -7.84
N ASN A 71 -10.91 8.93 -8.90
CA ASN A 71 -11.42 8.47 -10.20
C ASN A 71 -10.53 7.33 -10.74
N PRO A 72 -10.48 6.18 -10.07
CA PRO A 72 -9.57 5.10 -10.45
C PRO A 72 -9.84 4.55 -11.86
N ASP A 73 -11.09 4.49 -12.28
CA ASP A 73 -11.47 3.98 -13.62
C ASP A 73 -10.87 4.80 -14.76
N LYS A 74 -10.54 6.05 -14.50
CA LYS A 74 -9.93 6.94 -15.49
C LYS A 74 -8.45 6.65 -15.72
N PHE A 75 -7.75 6.15 -14.70
CA PHE A 75 -6.29 6.00 -14.68
C PHE A 75 -5.82 4.54 -14.76
N TYR A 76 -6.71 3.58 -14.49
CA TYR A 76 -6.38 2.15 -14.50
C TYR A 76 -7.22 1.39 -15.51
N ASP A 77 -6.62 0.35 -16.10
CA ASP A 77 -7.31 -0.52 -17.06
C ASP A 77 -8.38 -1.37 -16.40
N VAL A 78 -8.08 -1.86 -15.18
CA VAL A 78 -8.98 -2.69 -14.38
C VAL A 78 -8.94 -2.23 -12.94
N VAL A 79 -10.12 -2.04 -12.34
CA VAL A 79 -10.26 -1.70 -10.93
C VAL A 79 -11.05 -2.79 -10.23
N VAL A 80 -10.48 -3.32 -9.12
CA VAL A 80 -11.14 -4.31 -8.26
C VAL A 80 -11.32 -3.70 -6.89
N GLU A 81 -12.55 -3.68 -6.39
CA GLU A 81 -12.87 -3.16 -5.07
C GLU A 81 -13.14 -4.34 -4.12
N ILE A 82 -12.46 -4.34 -2.98
CA ILE A 82 -12.61 -5.36 -1.95
C ILE A 82 -12.96 -4.68 -0.63
N ASN A 83 -14.09 -5.09 -0.05
CA ASN A 83 -14.49 -4.63 1.28
C ASN A 83 -13.88 -5.56 2.32
N LEU A 84 -12.89 -5.08 3.06
CA LEU A 84 -12.17 -5.88 4.05
C LEU A 84 -13.04 -6.29 5.24
N ASP A 85 -14.11 -5.53 5.54
CA ASP A 85 -15.02 -5.85 6.64
C ASP A 85 -15.84 -7.12 6.37
N THR A 86 -16.08 -7.44 5.12
CA THR A 86 -16.87 -8.60 4.71
C THR A 86 -16.05 -9.72 4.10
N LEU A 87 -14.73 -9.53 3.96
CA LEU A 87 -13.84 -10.52 3.38
C LEU A 87 -13.64 -11.68 4.35
N GLU A 88 -13.88 -12.89 3.87
CA GLU A 88 -13.70 -14.15 4.62
C GLU A 88 -12.68 -15.03 3.90
N PRO A 89 -11.92 -15.86 4.67
CA PRO A 89 -11.02 -16.85 4.09
C PRO A 89 -11.77 -17.91 3.30
#